data_c62ece5c38eb07918833665ba544010d
#
_entry.id   c62ece5c38eb07918833665ba544010d
#
_cell.length_a   1.000
_cell.length_b   1.000
_cell.length_c   1.000
_cell.angle_alpha   90.00
_cell.angle_beta   90.00
_cell.angle_gamma   90.00
#
_symmetry.space_group_name_H-M   'P 1'
#
loop_
_entity.id
_entity.type
_entity.pdbx_description
1 polymer ?
#
loop_
_entity_poly.entity_id
_entity_poly.type
_entity_poly.pdbx_seq_one_letter_code
_entity_poly.pdbx_strand_id
1 'polypeptide(L)'
;MPGMDDVIKCMAQQLRDGDIVYTGLASVPAVLAVMLARYWGREITFLNVAEIYEPVDVSITPSSGDPNVFIGGRGIVTSLDVFDLARRGLLDVMFFSAAQVDRRGNMNLSVIGNYEKP
;
A
#
# COMPACT_ATOMS: atom_id res chain seq x y z
N MET A 1 -5.50 22.85 5.55
CA MET A 1 -4.68 21.65 5.37
C MET A 1 -5.58 20.56 4.84
N PRO A 2 -5.18 19.78 3.82
CA PRO A 2 -5.95 18.63 3.40
C PRO A 2 -6.05 17.62 4.54
N GLY A 3 -7.24 17.06 4.73
CA GLY A 3 -7.49 16.01 5.71
C GLY A 3 -7.04 14.63 5.20
N MET A 4 -7.10 13.62 6.07
CA MET A 4 -6.79 12.24 5.70
C MET A 4 -7.67 11.75 4.54
N ASP A 5 -8.92 12.16 4.51
CA ASP A 5 -9.87 11.81 3.44
C ASP A 5 -9.43 12.36 2.07
N ASP A 6 -8.85 13.56 2.04
CA ASP A 6 -8.33 14.14 0.80
C ASP A 6 -7.10 13.36 0.30
N VAL A 7 -6.26 12.92 1.23
CA VAL A 7 -5.08 12.08 0.92
C VAL A 7 -5.55 10.74 0.33
N ILE A 8 -6.49 10.06 0.97
CA ILE A 8 -7.03 8.78 0.52
C ILE A 8 -7.66 8.91 -0.88
N LYS A 9 -8.46 9.97 -1.10
CA LYS A 9 -9.05 10.25 -2.42
C LYS A 9 -8.00 10.50 -3.48
N CYS A 10 -6.98 11.30 -3.16
CA CYS A 10 -5.88 11.60 -4.07
C CYS A 10 -5.13 10.31 -4.45
N MET A 11 -4.82 9.45 -3.48
CA MET A 11 -4.19 8.15 -3.71
C MET A 11 -5.07 7.25 -4.60
N ALA A 12 -6.36 7.15 -4.27
CA ALA A 12 -7.31 6.35 -5.06
C ALA A 12 -7.43 6.84 -6.51
N GLN A 13 -7.35 8.15 -6.75
CA GLN A 13 -7.39 8.72 -8.09
C GLN A 13 -6.20 8.34 -8.97
N GLN A 14 -5.05 8.03 -8.36
CA GLN A 14 -3.85 7.59 -9.11
C GLN A 14 -3.97 6.15 -9.62
N LEU A 15 -4.83 5.34 -9.01
CA LEU A 15 -5.02 3.95 -9.41
C LEU A 15 -5.84 3.85 -10.69
N ARG A 16 -5.45 2.98 -11.58
CA ARG A 16 -6.09 2.75 -12.87
C ARG A 16 -6.72 1.36 -12.91
N ASP A 17 -7.65 1.19 -13.82
CA ASP A 17 -8.24 -0.12 -14.09
C ASP A 17 -7.17 -1.11 -14.59
N GLY A 18 -7.12 -2.28 -14.00
CA GLY A 18 -6.12 -3.31 -14.28
C GLY A 18 -4.82 -3.21 -13.48
N ASP A 19 -4.62 -2.16 -12.66
CA ASP A 19 -3.39 -2.01 -11.88
C ASP A 19 -3.20 -3.14 -10.87
N ILE A 20 -1.95 -3.59 -10.75
CA ILE A 20 -1.47 -4.45 -9.66
C ILE A 20 -0.84 -3.53 -8.61
N VAL A 21 -1.45 -3.48 -7.44
CA VAL A 21 -1.12 -2.54 -6.37
C VAL A 21 -0.60 -3.27 -5.14
N TYR A 22 0.51 -2.81 -4.59
CA TYR A 22 1.08 -3.30 -3.34
C TYR A 22 1.03 -2.25 -2.25
N THR A 23 0.60 -2.64 -1.04
CA THR A 23 0.62 -1.76 0.14
C THR A 23 1.56 -2.30 1.20
N GLY A 24 2.33 -1.39 1.80
CA GLY A 24 3.29 -1.69 2.86
C GLY A 24 2.64 -1.90 4.24
N LEU A 25 3.50 -2.10 5.24
CA LEU A 25 3.13 -2.30 6.65
C LEU A 25 2.32 -1.12 7.19
N ALA A 26 1.28 -1.42 7.98
CA ALA A 26 0.46 -0.44 8.70
C ALA A 26 -0.04 0.75 7.85
N SER A 27 -0.20 0.52 6.55
CA SER A 27 -0.56 1.57 5.59
C SER A 27 -2.07 1.68 5.40
N VAL A 28 -2.80 1.99 6.47
CA VAL A 28 -4.26 2.15 6.45
C VAL A 28 -4.74 3.09 5.33
N PRO A 29 -4.14 4.27 5.10
CA PRO A 29 -4.58 5.15 4.02
C PRO A 29 -4.46 4.51 2.63
N ALA A 30 -3.40 3.73 2.39
CA ALA A 30 -3.21 3.05 1.11
C ALA A 30 -4.24 1.93 0.90
N VAL A 31 -4.52 1.15 1.94
CA VAL A 31 -5.58 0.13 1.90
C VAL A 31 -6.93 0.76 1.61
N LEU A 32 -7.28 1.84 2.31
CA LEU A 32 -8.52 2.58 2.08
C LEU A 32 -8.59 3.18 0.66
N ALA A 33 -7.46 3.63 0.12
CA ALA A 33 -7.41 4.13 -1.27
C ALA A 33 -7.70 3.02 -2.29
N VAL A 34 -7.16 1.81 -2.08
CA VAL A 34 -7.46 0.64 -2.93
C VAL A 34 -8.93 0.27 -2.84
N MET A 35 -9.48 0.22 -1.62
CA MET A 35 -10.90 -0.08 -1.41
C MET A 35 -11.81 0.96 -2.07
N LEU A 36 -11.46 2.24 -1.96
CA LEU A 36 -12.20 3.34 -2.59
C LEU A 36 -12.15 3.25 -4.12
N ALA A 37 -10.97 2.93 -4.69
CA ALA A 37 -10.84 2.73 -6.14
C ALA A 37 -11.71 1.55 -6.63
N ARG A 38 -11.74 0.45 -5.89
CA ARG A 38 -12.64 -0.69 -6.16
C ARG A 38 -14.12 -0.31 -6.03
N TYR A 39 -14.46 0.47 -5.01
CA TYR A 39 -15.83 0.99 -4.84
C TYR A 39 -16.26 1.88 -6.03
N TRP A 40 -15.33 2.59 -6.65
CA TRP A 40 -15.57 3.34 -7.89
C TRP A 40 -15.66 2.46 -9.14
N GLY A 41 -15.58 1.13 -8.99
CA GLY A 41 -15.73 0.16 -10.07
C GLY A 41 -14.44 -0.19 -10.81
N ARG A 42 -13.27 0.18 -10.27
CA ARG A 42 -11.98 -0.19 -10.87
C ARG A 42 -11.60 -1.62 -10.51
N GLU A 43 -11.12 -2.36 -11.49
CA GLU A 43 -10.56 -3.70 -11.29
C GLU A 43 -9.10 -3.58 -10.85
N ILE A 44 -8.87 -3.62 -9.54
CA ILE A 44 -7.53 -3.52 -8.94
C ILE A 44 -7.12 -4.87 -8.38
N THR A 45 -5.98 -5.40 -8.82
CA THR A 45 -5.33 -6.54 -8.17
C THR A 45 -4.58 -6.04 -6.94
N PHE A 46 -4.96 -6.51 -5.76
CA PHE A 46 -4.41 -6.01 -4.51
C PHE A 46 -3.50 -7.04 -3.83
N LEU A 47 -2.26 -6.64 -3.59
CA LEU A 47 -1.25 -7.37 -2.83
C LEU A 47 -0.98 -6.64 -1.53
N ASN A 48 -1.22 -7.29 -0.40
CA ASN A 48 -0.94 -6.74 0.92
C ASN A 48 0.38 -7.31 1.48
N VAL A 49 1.12 -6.48 2.19
CA VAL A 49 2.39 -6.85 2.83
C VAL A 49 2.29 -8.07 3.77
N ALA A 50 1.12 -8.39 4.28
CA ALA A 50 0.87 -9.61 5.05
C ALA A 50 0.89 -10.88 4.19
N GLU A 51 1.50 -10.82 3.00
CA GLU A 51 1.62 -11.93 2.06
C GLU A 51 0.27 -12.43 1.54
N ILE A 52 -0.72 -11.55 1.43
CA ILE A 52 -2.05 -11.89 0.95
C ILE A 52 -2.28 -11.34 -0.46
N TYR A 53 -2.73 -12.22 -1.31
CA TYR A 53 -3.22 -11.93 -2.64
C TYR A 53 -4.74 -11.78 -2.61
N GLU A 54 -5.22 -10.65 -3.17
CA GLU A 54 -6.65 -10.37 -3.34
C GLU A 54 -7.47 -10.54 -2.05
N PRO A 55 -7.21 -9.80 -0.97
CA PRO A 55 -8.11 -9.78 0.18
C PRO A 55 -9.48 -9.23 -0.26
N VAL A 56 -10.52 -10.03 -0.07
CA VAL A 56 -11.90 -9.67 -0.45
C VAL A 56 -12.53 -8.76 0.60
N ASP A 57 -12.33 -9.11 1.86
CA ASP A 57 -12.78 -8.34 3.02
C ASP A 57 -11.57 -7.80 3.76
N VAL A 58 -11.21 -6.54 3.46
CA VAL A 58 -10.07 -5.93 4.14
C VAL A 58 -10.52 -5.46 5.51
N SER A 59 -10.27 -6.29 6.50
CA SER A 59 -10.38 -5.87 7.91
C SER A 59 -9.27 -4.87 8.21
N ILE A 60 -9.61 -3.66 8.62
CA ILE A 60 -8.64 -2.68 9.10
C ILE A 60 -8.23 -3.12 10.49
N THR A 61 -7.06 -3.74 10.57
CA THR A 61 -6.49 -4.23 11.82
C THR A 61 -5.38 -3.31 12.30
N PRO A 62 -5.09 -3.25 13.61
CA PRO A 62 -3.99 -2.47 14.15
C PRO A 62 -2.61 -2.93 13.66
N SER A 63 -2.51 -4.16 13.20
CA SER A 63 -1.27 -4.77 12.70
C SER A 63 -1.49 -5.43 11.35
N SER A 64 -0.58 -5.21 10.42
CA SER A 64 -0.57 -5.92 9.13
C SER A 64 -0.27 -7.41 9.26
N GLY A 65 0.23 -7.88 10.40
CA GLY A 65 0.42 -9.30 10.72
C GLY A 65 -0.73 -9.93 11.49
N ASP A 66 -1.87 -9.24 11.63
CA ASP A 66 -3.05 -9.78 12.28
C ASP A 66 -3.63 -10.94 11.45
N PRO A 67 -3.91 -12.11 12.06
CA PRO A 67 -4.51 -13.24 11.34
C PRO A 67 -5.82 -12.91 10.62
N ASN A 68 -6.57 -11.91 11.09
CA ASN A 68 -7.83 -11.50 10.46
C ASN A 68 -7.64 -10.89 9.06
N VAL A 69 -6.45 -10.38 8.71
CA VAL A 69 -6.17 -9.90 7.35
C VAL A 69 -6.10 -11.04 6.33
N PHE A 70 -5.91 -12.30 6.77
CA PHE A 70 -5.89 -13.48 5.91
C PHE A 70 -7.29 -13.97 5.55
N ILE A 71 -8.31 -13.51 6.25
CA ILE A 71 -9.70 -13.93 6.01
C ILE A 71 -10.16 -13.38 4.65
N GLY A 72 -10.61 -14.28 3.78
CA GLY A 72 -11.11 -13.91 2.45
C GLY A 72 -10.04 -13.65 1.39
N GLY A 73 -8.77 -13.87 1.70
CA GLY A 73 -7.70 -13.82 0.69
C GLY A 73 -7.82 -14.97 -0.31
N ARG A 74 -7.51 -14.70 -1.59
CA ARG A 74 -7.55 -15.71 -2.65
C ARG A 74 -6.27 -16.55 -2.73
N GLY A 75 -5.22 -16.14 -2.03
CA GLY A 75 -3.95 -16.85 -2.03
C GLY A 75 -2.90 -16.15 -1.17
N ILE A 76 -1.74 -16.78 -1.11
CA ILE A 76 -0.56 -16.26 -0.44
C ILE A 76 0.45 -15.89 -1.51
N VAL A 77 1.05 -14.71 -1.37
CA VAL A 77 2.14 -14.20 -2.21
C VAL A 77 3.26 -13.79 -1.27
N THR A 78 4.40 -14.43 -1.37
CA THR A 78 5.53 -14.10 -0.50
C THR A 78 6.14 -12.75 -0.85
N SER A 79 6.84 -12.14 0.10
CA SER A 79 7.57 -10.89 -0.16
C SER A 79 8.57 -11.05 -1.32
N LEU A 80 9.18 -12.22 -1.48
CA LEU A 80 10.06 -12.53 -2.62
C LEU A 80 9.31 -12.46 -3.95
N ASP A 81 8.11 -13.02 -4.02
CA ASP A 81 7.28 -12.97 -5.24
C ASP A 81 6.92 -11.54 -5.60
N VAL A 82 6.56 -10.71 -4.61
CA VAL A 82 6.24 -9.29 -4.83
C VAL A 82 7.45 -8.53 -5.39
N PHE A 83 8.64 -8.74 -4.83
CA PHE A 83 9.85 -8.11 -5.34
C PHE A 83 10.25 -8.62 -6.72
N ASP A 84 10.00 -9.90 -7.04
CA ASP A 84 10.21 -10.42 -8.39
C ASP A 84 9.21 -9.80 -9.38
N LEU A 85 7.96 -9.67 -9.02
CA LEU A 85 6.96 -8.95 -9.82
C LEU A 85 7.40 -7.51 -10.09
N ALA A 86 7.86 -6.79 -9.07
CA ALA A 86 8.36 -5.43 -9.21
C ALA A 86 9.57 -5.36 -10.14
N ARG A 87 10.55 -6.26 -9.98
CA ARG A 87 11.73 -6.34 -10.83
C ARG A 87 11.39 -6.61 -12.30
N ARG A 88 10.34 -7.38 -12.54
CA ARG A 88 9.86 -7.72 -13.89
C ARG A 88 8.96 -6.64 -14.50
N GLY A 89 8.69 -5.55 -13.77
CA GLY A 89 7.79 -4.49 -14.22
C GLY A 89 6.32 -4.89 -14.25
N LEU A 90 5.94 -5.88 -13.44
CA LEU A 90 4.58 -6.39 -13.33
C LEU A 90 3.83 -5.84 -12.10
N LEU A 91 4.46 -4.97 -11.33
CA LEU A 91 3.85 -4.23 -10.25
C LEU A 91 3.67 -2.78 -10.69
N ASP A 92 2.44 -2.32 -10.79
CA ASP A 92 2.13 -1.00 -11.36
C ASP A 92 2.24 0.10 -10.32
N VAL A 93 1.74 -0.12 -9.12
CA VAL A 93 1.72 0.89 -8.06
C VAL A 93 2.16 0.29 -6.73
N MET A 94 3.04 1.00 -6.05
CA MET A 94 3.42 0.71 -4.67
C MET A 94 3.32 1.97 -3.82
N PHE A 95 2.60 1.89 -2.72
CA PHE A 95 2.49 2.99 -1.77
C PHE A 95 3.57 2.91 -0.70
N PHE A 96 4.35 3.97 -0.59
CA PHE A 96 5.38 4.12 0.44
C PHE A 96 5.01 5.22 1.43
N SER A 97 5.40 5.03 2.67
CA SER A 97 5.46 6.12 3.64
C SER A 97 6.91 6.57 3.83
N ALA A 98 7.10 7.81 4.27
CA ALA A 98 8.40 8.35 4.61
C ALA A 98 8.33 9.15 5.91
N ALA A 99 9.46 9.22 6.61
CA ALA A 99 9.57 10.04 7.82
C ALA A 99 9.53 11.54 7.48
N GLN A 100 10.10 11.92 6.33
CA GLN A 100 10.08 13.28 5.81
C GLN A 100 9.90 13.25 4.29
N VAL A 101 9.11 14.19 3.77
CA VAL A 101 8.92 14.40 2.33
C VAL A 101 9.06 15.90 2.05
N ASP A 102 9.89 16.27 1.09
CA ASP A 102 10.02 17.66 0.67
C ASP A 102 9.04 18.02 -0.47
N ARG A 103 8.99 19.31 -0.83
CA ARG A 103 8.10 19.81 -1.88
C ARG A 103 8.47 19.32 -3.29
N ARG A 104 9.61 18.69 -3.47
CA ARG A 104 10.09 18.13 -4.74
C ARG A 104 9.84 16.63 -4.83
N GLY A 105 9.25 16.01 -3.77
CA GLY A 105 9.01 14.59 -3.70
C GLY A 105 10.20 13.74 -3.25
N ASN A 106 11.27 14.35 -2.74
CA ASN A 106 12.35 13.59 -2.12
C ASN A 106 11.88 13.05 -0.77
N MET A 107 12.22 11.80 -0.50
CA MET A 107 11.83 11.08 0.71
C MET A 107 13.03 10.76 1.58
N ASN A 108 12.89 10.95 2.90
CA ASN A 108 13.84 10.48 3.89
C ASN A 108 13.22 9.35 4.71
N LEU A 109 13.87 8.20 4.66
CA LEU A 109 13.49 6.98 5.38
C LEU A 109 14.56 6.54 6.39
N SER A 110 15.74 7.15 6.36
CA SER A 110 16.92 6.61 7.02
C SER A 110 17.13 7.18 8.42
N VAL A 111 17.24 8.49 8.55
CA VAL A 111 17.55 9.13 9.83
C VAL A 111 16.99 10.54 9.90
N ILE A 112 16.48 10.95 11.06
CA ILE A 112 16.09 12.33 11.35
C ILE A 112 17.08 12.90 12.37
N GLY A 113 17.75 14.01 12.01
CA GLY A 113 18.76 14.64 12.86
C GLY A 113 20.19 14.24 12.55
N ASN A 114 21.02 14.10 13.59
CA ASN A 114 22.42 13.75 13.41
C ASN A 114 22.54 12.24 13.11
N TYR A 115 23.26 11.90 12.03
CA TYR A 115 23.48 10.51 11.62
C TYR A 115 24.18 9.66 12.69
N GLU A 116 25.09 10.25 13.47
CA GLU A 116 25.81 9.56 14.54
C GLU A 116 24.99 9.38 15.84
N LYS A 117 23.88 10.12 15.96
CA LYS A 117 22.95 10.08 17.11
C LYS A 117 21.52 10.25 16.60
N PRO A 118 20.95 9.22 15.96
CA PRO A 118 19.59 9.26 15.40
C PRO A 118 18.52 9.28 16.48
#